data_a006a20698704658c4d8d0a317d4e016
#
_entry.id   a006a20698704658c4d8d0a317d4e016
#
_cell.length_a   1.000
_cell.length_b   1.000
_cell.length_c   1.000
_cell.angle_alpha   90.00
_cell.angle_beta   90.00
_cell.angle_gamma   90.00
#
_symmetry.space_group_name_H-M   'P 1'
#
loop_
_entity.id
_entity.type
_entity.pdbx_description
1 polymer ?
#
loop_
_entity_poly.entity_id
_entity_poly.type
_entity_poly.pdbx_seq_one_letter_code
_entity_poly.pdbx_strand_id
1 'polypeptide(L)'
;MKTTIKLSAAALLLSTCISSQAADFVFSSQLNTAAQTLVVFYSQEGKNKQFKALNKQFDGQLQRAVEIENFAGNYAEVAEIIAPQKSNFSRVLVVGTGKEEDFDKASAAKLGGNIHARLVANKVNTASIIFDDITGLHANAELAANFAHGANLRDHRFEKYKQKPNTHTVSYTFDVTDSKQTQAKYAQLESIQAGVFLARDLTTEVATEMTPIEFVNAAQKLTSLGIKITVLDPAQIKELGMGALEAVGRGSKQGSRLLIAHYQGSSDAPIALIGKGITFDSGGYSIKTGSSIARMKSDMAGAAAVLGTVKAMALTKAEKNVVGVMAMAANMVSESSVAPGDVLRTAEGLSVEVVNTDAEGRLVLSDAMWYARKYFNPEIMVDIATLTGAKVRALGNEYAAIISNDDTLVSQLTYAGKQVNENLWRLPLGYKETLKSDIADLSNVGSSGPGATTAASFLEHFAGDTRWVHIDMAGNALTTEGKNELSPGGTGFGVRLFSEWLLAN
;
A
#
# COMPACT_ATOMS: atom_id res chain seq x y z
N MET A 1 8.56 37.01 58.53
CA MET A 1 8.06 36.95 57.15
C MET A 1 8.29 35.53 56.63
N LYS A 2 7.27 34.71 56.50
CA LYS A 2 7.35 33.35 55.97
C LYS A 2 6.98 33.39 54.50
N THR A 3 7.90 33.09 53.60
CA THR A 3 7.70 33.02 52.14
C THR A 3 7.30 31.60 51.78
N THR A 4 6.06 31.46 51.37
CA THR A 4 5.49 30.17 50.91
C THR A 4 5.81 29.99 49.43
N ILE A 5 6.58 28.99 49.07
CA ILE A 5 6.83 28.58 47.67
C ILE A 5 5.66 27.69 47.23
N LYS A 6 4.92 28.14 46.22
CA LYS A 6 3.90 27.34 45.58
C LYS A 6 4.60 26.46 44.50
N LEU A 7 4.60 25.15 44.73
CA LEU A 7 4.93 24.18 43.66
C LEU A 7 3.74 24.10 42.70
N SER A 8 3.97 24.45 41.43
CA SER A 8 3.05 24.19 40.35
C SER A 8 3.25 22.75 39.89
N ALA A 9 2.24 21.91 40.05
CA ALA A 9 2.20 20.58 39.49
C ALA A 9 2.01 20.69 37.98
N ALA A 10 3.06 20.31 37.22
CA ALA A 10 2.96 20.11 35.78
C ALA A 10 2.16 18.81 35.53
N ALA A 11 0.98 18.93 34.99
CA ALA A 11 0.19 17.80 34.54
C ALA A 11 0.86 17.18 33.32
N LEU A 12 1.43 15.98 33.50
CA LEU A 12 1.89 15.12 32.42
C LEU A 12 0.66 14.63 31.67
N LEU A 13 0.38 15.23 30.52
CA LEU A 13 -0.59 14.68 29.56
C LEU A 13 0.00 13.41 28.96
N LEU A 14 -0.32 12.24 29.54
CA LEU A 14 -0.19 10.97 28.86
C LEU A 14 -1.14 11.02 27.65
N SER A 15 -0.59 11.19 26.45
CA SER A 15 -1.32 10.88 25.23
C SER A 15 -1.51 9.36 25.19
N THR A 16 -2.65 8.90 25.64
CA THR A 16 -3.10 7.54 25.37
C THR A 16 -3.28 7.44 23.86
N CYS A 17 -2.36 6.76 23.20
CA CYS A 17 -2.63 6.22 21.87
C CYS A 17 -3.86 5.34 22.02
N ILE A 18 -5.02 5.83 21.59
CA ILE A 18 -6.20 5.00 21.37
C ILE A 18 -5.81 4.13 20.17
N SER A 19 -5.31 2.92 20.45
CA SER A 19 -5.24 1.88 19.43
C SER A 19 -6.67 1.71 18.93
N SER A 20 -6.94 2.02 17.66
CA SER A 20 -8.20 1.65 17.04
C SER A 20 -8.34 0.14 17.26
N GLN A 21 -9.41 -0.26 17.91
CA GLN A 21 -9.68 -1.66 18.14
C GLN A 21 -9.93 -2.26 16.75
N ALA A 22 -8.98 -3.05 16.25
CA ALA A 22 -9.12 -3.73 14.97
C ALA A 22 -10.28 -4.73 15.07
N ALA A 23 -10.91 -5.04 13.94
CA ALA A 23 -11.90 -6.11 13.86
C ALA A 23 -11.30 -7.42 14.42
N ASP A 24 -12.08 -8.16 15.21
CA ASP A 24 -11.64 -9.42 15.79
C ASP A 24 -12.07 -10.60 14.89
N PHE A 25 -11.12 -11.49 14.59
CA PHE A 25 -11.32 -12.63 13.67
C PHE A 25 -11.03 -13.95 14.37
N VAL A 26 -12.06 -14.78 14.52
CA VAL A 26 -11.98 -16.09 15.12
C VAL A 26 -12.26 -17.16 14.05
N PHE A 27 -11.37 -18.13 13.90
CA PHE A 27 -11.56 -19.29 13.01
C PHE A 27 -11.91 -20.51 13.84
N SER A 28 -13.05 -21.15 13.54
CA SER A 28 -13.62 -22.25 14.30
C SER A 28 -14.16 -23.30 13.33
N SER A 29 -14.26 -24.56 13.79
CA SER A 29 -15.00 -25.61 13.07
C SER A 29 -16.48 -25.68 13.50
N GLN A 30 -16.98 -24.64 14.14
CA GLN A 30 -18.36 -24.57 14.62
C GLN A 30 -18.97 -23.20 14.29
N LEU A 31 -20.18 -23.23 13.78
CA LEU A 31 -20.97 -22.04 13.50
C LEU A 31 -21.33 -21.29 14.79
N ASN A 32 -21.01 -20.01 14.85
CA ASN A 32 -21.46 -19.15 15.95
C ASN A 32 -22.91 -18.71 15.74
N THR A 33 -23.86 -19.43 16.33
CA THR A 33 -25.30 -19.16 16.22
C THR A 33 -25.78 -17.98 17.08
N ALA A 34 -24.90 -17.39 17.90
CA ALA A 34 -25.19 -16.19 18.70
C ALA A 34 -24.83 -14.88 17.97
N ALA A 35 -24.22 -14.94 16.80
CA ALA A 35 -23.92 -13.76 15.99
C ALA A 35 -25.21 -13.08 15.49
N GLN A 36 -25.15 -11.75 15.29
CA GLN A 36 -26.28 -10.98 14.74
C GLN A 36 -26.56 -11.33 13.29
N THR A 37 -25.49 -11.49 12.50
CA THR A 37 -25.59 -11.73 11.05
C THR A 37 -24.90 -13.02 10.67
N LEU A 38 -25.56 -13.81 9.83
CA LEU A 38 -24.98 -14.95 9.14
C LEU A 38 -24.65 -14.56 7.69
N VAL A 39 -23.48 -14.91 7.23
CA VAL A 39 -23.07 -14.81 5.82
C VAL A 39 -22.89 -16.22 5.25
N VAL A 40 -23.58 -16.49 4.14
CA VAL A 40 -23.50 -17.74 3.42
C VAL A 40 -23.23 -17.46 1.95
N PHE A 41 -22.37 -18.26 1.34
CA PHE A 41 -21.99 -18.05 -0.06
C PHE A 41 -22.83 -18.89 -1.03
N TYR A 42 -22.93 -18.38 -2.26
CA TYR A 42 -23.67 -19.00 -3.35
C TYR A 42 -22.90 -18.80 -4.66
N SER A 43 -22.49 -19.88 -5.31
CA SER A 43 -21.86 -19.82 -6.63
C SER A 43 -22.89 -19.84 -7.76
N GLN A 44 -22.52 -19.41 -8.95
CA GLN A 44 -23.37 -19.47 -10.13
C GLN A 44 -23.77 -20.92 -10.49
N GLU A 45 -22.95 -21.90 -10.14
CA GLU A 45 -23.22 -23.31 -10.36
C GLU A 45 -24.27 -23.89 -9.38
N GLY A 46 -24.62 -23.15 -8.33
CA GLY A 46 -25.70 -23.51 -7.40
C GLY A 46 -25.45 -24.80 -6.60
N LYS A 47 -24.18 -25.24 -6.47
CA LYS A 47 -23.83 -26.53 -5.84
C LYS A 47 -23.65 -26.47 -4.33
N ASN A 48 -23.79 -25.30 -3.71
CA ASN A 48 -23.49 -25.08 -2.28
C ASN A 48 -24.35 -25.91 -1.35
N LYS A 49 -23.74 -26.88 -0.65
CA LYS A 49 -24.43 -27.78 0.32
C LYS A 49 -24.92 -27.02 1.53
N GLN A 50 -24.11 -26.08 2.05
CA GLN A 50 -24.45 -25.27 3.21
C GLN A 50 -25.67 -24.38 2.95
N PHE A 51 -25.75 -23.75 1.79
CA PHE A 51 -26.95 -23.02 1.39
C PHE A 51 -28.21 -23.90 1.42
N LYS A 52 -28.13 -25.12 0.83
CA LYS A 52 -29.26 -26.06 0.80
C LYS A 52 -29.68 -26.52 2.21
N ALA A 53 -28.71 -26.79 3.08
CA ALA A 53 -28.97 -27.20 4.45
C ALA A 53 -29.66 -26.09 5.25
N LEU A 54 -29.14 -24.85 5.17
CA LEU A 54 -29.71 -23.67 5.80
C LEU A 54 -31.09 -23.31 5.23
N ASN A 55 -31.26 -23.41 3.92
CA ASN A 55 -32.54 -23.17 3.30
C ASN A 55 -33.64 -24.11 3.82
N LYS A 56 -33.30 -25.39 4.03
CA LYS A 56 -34.21 -26.36 4.69
C LYS A 56 -34.48 -25.97 6.14
N GLN A 57 -33.46 -25.57 6.90
CA GLN A 57 -33.59 -25.13 8.30
C GLN A 57 -34.49 -23.89 8.41
N PHE A 58 -34.37 -22.93 7.51
CA PHE A 58 -35.11 -21.66 7.48
C PHE A 58 -36.38 -21.73 6.63
N ASP A 59 -36.92 -22.91 6.43
CA ASP A 59 -38.21 -23.15 5.80
C ASP A 59 -38.32 -22.57 4.36
N GLY A 60 -37.24 -22.69 3.59
CA GLY A 60 -37.20 -22.23 2.20
C GLY A 60 -37.03 -20.71 2.01
N GLN A 61 -36.76 -19.96 3.08
CA GLN A 61 -36.67 -18.50 3.00
C GLN A 61 -35.45 -18.01 2.20
N LEU A 62 -34.32 -18.72 2.27
CA LEU A 62 -33.13 -18.35 1.48
C LEU A 62 -33.41 -18.45 -0.02
N GLN A 63 -34.05 -19.56 -0.43
CA GLN A 63 -34.40 -19.77 -1.84
C GLN A 63 -35.41 -18.73 -2.34
N ARG A 64 -36.46 -18.43 -1.54
CA ARG A 64 -37.42 -17.37 -1.89
C ARG A 64 -36.76 -15.99 -2.03
N ALA A 65 -35.80 -15.64 -1.15
CA ALA A 65 -35.10 -14.38 -1.26
C ALA A 65 -34.26 -14.30 -2.55
N VAL A 66 -33.53 -15.36 -2.87
CA VAL A 66 -32.75 -15.50 -4.11
C VAL A 66 -33.64 -15.32 -5.34
N GLU A 67 -34.86 -15.93 -5.34
CA GLU A 67 -35.82 -15.83 -6.45
C GLU A 67 -36.45 -14.43 -6.59
N ILE A 68 -36.84 -13.80 -5.47
CA ILE A 68 -37.45 -12.46 -5.47
C ILE A 68 -36.42 -11.40 -5.92
N GLU A 69 -35.20 -11.50 -5.47
CA GLU A 69 -34.10 -10.57 -5.82
C GLU A 69 -33.55 -10.83 -7.24
N ASN A 70 -34.03 -11.86 -7.96
CA ASN A 70 -33.43 -12.35 -9.21
C ASN A 70 -31.91 -12.59 -9.07
N PHE A 71 -31.50 -13.08 -7.92
CA PHE A 71 -30.10 -13.27 -7.56
C PHE A 71 -29.51 -14.45 -8.38
N ALA A 72 -28.49 -14.16 -9.17
CA ALA A 72 -27.86 -15.13 -10.05
C ALA A 72 -26.58 -15.75 -9.48
N GLY A 73 -26.15 -15.32 -8.29
CA GLY A 73 -24.86 -15.72 -7.71
C GLY A 73 -23.67 -15.02 -8.36
N ASN A 74 -23.88 -13.90 -9.05
CA ASN A 74 -22.79 -13.11 -9.61
C ASN A 74 -21.85 -12.64 -8.50
N TYR A 75 -20.58 -12.43 -8.84
CA TYR A 75 -19.60 -11.98 -7.89
C TYR A 75 -20.03 -10.69 -7.16
N ALA A 76 -19.98 -10.72 -5.81
CA ALA A 76 -20.38 -9.65 -4.89
C ALA A 76 -21.88 -9.25 -4.95
N GLU A 77 -22.71 -9.99 -5.65
CA GLU A 77 -24.18 -9.87 -5.56
C GLU A 77 -24.63 -10.30 -4.15
N VAL A 78 -25.61 -9.63 -3.54
CA VAL A 78 -26.07 -9.93 -2.20
C VAL A 78 -27.58 -9.93 -2.12
N ALA A 79 -28.18 -11.07 -1.75
CA ALA A 79 -29.57 -11.16 -1.30
C ALA A 79 -29.61 -11.15 0.23
N GLU A 80 -30.57 -10.42 0.81
CA GLU A 80 -30.64 -10.17 2.25
C GLU A 80 -31.97 -10.63 2.83
N ILE A 81 -31.91 -11.41 3.91
CA ILE A 81 -33.08 -11.84 4.66
C ILE A 81 -33.01 -11.23 6.06
N ILE A 82 -34.00 -10.41 6.42
CA ILE A 82 -34.15 -9.80 7.72
C ILE A 82 -35.09 -10.65 8.57
N ALA A 83 -34.73 -10.88 9.83
CA ALA A 83 -35.48 -11.68 10.79
C ALA A 83 -35.92 -13.07 10.24
N PRO A 84 -34.97 -13.92 9.82
CA PRO A 84 -35.30 -15.24 9.28
C PRO A 84 -35.98 -16.10 10.34
N GLN A 85 -37.03 -16.79 9.96
CA GLN A 85 -37.76 -17.70 10.87
C GLN A 85 -36.92 -18.89 11.25
N LYS A 86 -37.18 -19.48 12.41
CA LYS A 86 -36.46 -20.65 12.95
C LYS A 86 -34.94 -20.42 13.06
N SER A 87 -34.54 -19.16 13.33
CA SER A 87 -33.14 -18.75 13.41
C SER A 87 -32.95 -17.75 14.56
N ASN A 88 -31.75 -17.77 15.17
CA ASN A 88 -31.33 -16.76 16.15
C ASN A 88 -30.68 -15.55 15.49
N PHE A 89 -30.36 -15.63 14.20
CA PHE A 89 -29.78 -14.51 13.46
C PHE A 89 -30.81 -13.41 13.22
N SER A 90 -30.44 -12.16 13.41
CA SER A 90 -31.27 -11.02 13.03
C SER A 90 -31.27 -10.79 11.52
N ARG A 91 -30.26 -11.33 10.81
CA ARG A 91 -30.00 -11.10 9.40
C ARG A 91 -29.24 -12.27 8.79
N VAL A 92 -29.55 -12.62 7.55
CA VAL A 92 -28.75 -13.52 6.71
C VAL A 92 -28.42 -12.80 5.40
N LEU A 93 -27.14 -12.84 5.05
CA LEU A 93 -26.65 -12.37 3.73
C LEU A 93 -26.30 -13.60 2.89
N VAL A 94 -26.95 -13.75 1.75
CA VAL A 94 -26.56 -14.71 0.70
C VAL A 94 -25.68 -13.94 -0.28
N VAL A 95 -24.42 -14.35 -0.42
CA VAL A 95 -23.39 -13.61 -1.13
C VAL A 95 -22.89 -14.40 -2.34
N GLY A 96 -23.00 -13.79 -3.52
CA GLY A 96 -22.52 -14.38 -4.76
C GLY A 96 -21.00 -14.40 -4.85
N THR A 97 -20.46 -15.56 -5.19
CA THR A 97 -19.00 -15.74 -5.44
C THR A 97 -18.65 -15.64 -6.92
N GLY A 98 -19.64 -15.60 -7.81
CA GLY A 98 -19.44 -15.76 -9.25
C GLY A 98 -19.22 -17.22 -9.60
N LYS A 99 -18.42 -17.47 -10.64
CA LYS A 99 -18.03 -18.81 -11.03
C LYS A 99 -16.95 -19.35 -10.07
N GLU A 100 -17.04 -20.64 -9.77
CA GLU A 100 -16.09 -21.31 -8.86
C GLU A 100 -14.64 -21.20 -9.38
N GLU A 101 -14.42 -21.34 -10.69
CA GLU A 101 -13.09 -21.26 -11.33
C GLU A 101 -12.43 -19.87 -11.24
N ASP A 102 -13.23 -18.81 -11.08
CA ASP A 102 -12.76 -17.41 -11.01
C ASP A 102 -12.59 -16.91 -9.58
N PHE A 103 -13.03 -17.70 -8.58
CA PHE A 103 -12.98 -17.29 -7.17
C PHE A 103 -11.65 -17.67 -6.52
N ASP A 104 -10.68 -16.75 -6.58
CA ASP A 104 -9.33 -16.87 -6.05
C ASP A 104 -9.12 -16.05 -4.75
N LYS A 105 -7.88 -16.08 -4.22
CA LYS A 105 -7.52 -15.33 -3.01
C LYS A 105 -7.71 -13.81 -3.16
N ALA A 106 -7.47 -13.28 -4.35
CA ALA A 106 -7.67 -11.87 -4.65
C ALA A 106 -9.16 -11.49 -4.63
N SER A 107 -10.00 -12.33 -5.22
CA SER A 107 -11.47 -12.19 -5.19
C SER A 107 -12.01 -12.32 -3.77
N ALA A 108 -11.50 -13.27 -2.98
CA ALA A 108 -11.88 -13.43 -1.58
C ALA A 108 -11.57 -12.17 -0.74
N ALA A 109 -10.41 -11.56 -0.92
CA ALA A 109 -10.05 -10.32 -0.23
C ALA A 109 -10.96 -9.14 -0.60
N LYS A 110 -11.24 -8.94 -1.90
CA LYS A 110 -12.22 -7.93 -2.36
C LYS A 110 -13.60 -8.14 -1.73
N LEU A 111 -14.05 -9.38 -1.74
CA LEU A 111 -15.38 -9.74 -1.21
C LEU A 111 -15.45 -9.47 0.30
N GLY A 112 -14.38 -9.82 1.04
CA GLY A 112 -14.25 -9.51 2.46
C GLY A 112 -14.40 -8.03 2.76
N GLY A 113 -13.73 -7.18 2.00
CA GLY A 113 -13.85 -5.72 2.14
C GLY A 113 -15.25 -5.19 1.81
N ASN A 114 -15.90 -5.72 0.77
CA ASN A 114 -17.26 -5.32 0.40
C ASN A 114 -18.29 -5.74 1.46
N ILE A 115 -18.20 -6.96 1.97
CA ILE A 115 -19.08 -7.44 3.04
C ILE A 115 -18.84 -6.68 4.33
N HIS A 116 -17.58 -6.41 4.70
CA HIS A 116 -17.28 -5.56 5.85
C HIS A 116 -17.96 -4.19 5.77
N ALA A 117 -17.83 -3.51 4.62
CA ALA A 117 -18.46 -2.21 4.42
C ALA A 117 -20.00 -2.28 4.59
N ARG A 118 -20.65 -3.36 4.10
CA ARG A 118 -22.09 -3.57 4.25
C ARG A 118 -22.49 -3.83 5.71
N LEU A 119 -21.70 -4.65 6.44
CA LEU A 119 -21.95 -4.93 7.86
C LEU A 119 -21.82 -3.64 8.71
N VAL A 120 -20.80 -2.83 8.46
CA VAL A 120 -20.61 -1.53 9.12
C VAL A 120 -21.78 -0.57 8.82
N ALA A 121 -22.21 -0.46 7.56
CA ALA A 121 -23.35 0.37 7.16
C ALA A 121 -24.66 -0.05 7.85
N ASN A 122 -24.82 -1.33 8.10
CA ASN A 122 -25.96 -1.91 8.82
C ASN A 122 -25.77 -1.95 10.35
N LYS A 123 -24.70 -1.36 10.90
CA LYS A 123 -24.38 -1.33 12.33
C LYS A 123 -24.35 -2.72 12.98
N VAL A 124 -23.86 -3.71 12.25
CA VAL A 124 -23.67 -5.07 12.74
C VAL A 124 -22.44 -5.12 13.64
N ASN A 125 -22.55 -5.69 14.84
CA ASN A 125 -21.43 -5.86 15.77
C ASN A 125 -20.79 -7.25 15.67
N THR A 126 -21.57 -8.29 15.29
CA THR A 126 -21.08 -9.68 15.21
C THR A 126 -21.58 -10.38 13.96
N ALA A 127 -20.68 -11.01 13.23
CA ALA A 127 -21.00 -11.78 12.03
C ALA A 127 -20.41 -13.19 12.11
N SER A 128 -21.20 -14.19 11.72
CA SER A 128 -20.76 -15.56 11.52
C SER A 128 -20.72 -15.85 10.03
N ILE A 129 -19.61 -16.40 9.54
CA ILE A 129 -19.37 -16.61 8.11
C ILE A 129 -19.11 -18.09 7.89
N ILE A 130 -19.96 -18.75 7.08
CA ILE A 130 -19.75 -20.13 6.69
C ILE A 130 -18.88 -20.13 5.44
N PHE A 131 -17.63 -20.58 5.60
CA PHE A 131 -16.65 -20.62 4.51
C PHE A 131 -16.43 -22.00 3.92
N ASP A 132 -16.96 -23.04 4.56
CA ASP A 132 -16.92 -24.39 4.01
C ASP A 132 -17.82 -24.51 2.79
N ASP A 133 -17.33 -25.21 1.77
CA ASP A 133 -18.10 -25.58 0.58
C ASP A 133 -18.31 -24.47 -0.47
N ILE A 134 -17.43 -23.42 -0.50
CA ILE A 134 -17.56 -22.38 -1.54
C ILE A 134 -17.21 -22.92 -2.93
N THR A 135 -16.22 -23.79 -3.04
CA THR A 135 -15.63 -24.15 -4.34
C THR A 135 -15.39 -25.63 -4.54
N GLY A 136 -15.77 -26.49 -3.62
CA GLY A 136 -15.36 -27.91 -3.71
C GLY A 136 -13.83 -28.12 -3.75
N LEU A 137 -13.03 -27.05 -3.57
CA LEU A 137 -11.59 -27.05 -3.61
C LEU A 137 -11.00 -27.17 -2.19
N HIS A 138 -9.85 -27.83 -2.10
CA HIS A 138 -9.06 -27.95 -0.86
C HIS A 138 -8.47 -26.60 -0.36
N ALA A 139 -8.87 -25.48 -0.95
CA ALA A 139 -8.28 -24.14 -0.74
C ALA A 139 -9.06 -23.26 0.26
N ASN A 140 -10.03 -23.79 1.00
CA ASN A 140 -10.92 -22.99 1.87
C ASN A 140 -10.16 -22.19 2.95
N ALA A 141 -9.07 -22.75 3.51
CA ALA A 141 -8.26 -22.06 4.53
C ALA A 141 -7.60 -20.77 3.98
N GLU A 142 -7.10 -20.81 2.75
CA GLU A 142 -6.49 -19.64 2.11
C GLU A 142 -7.52 -18.57 1.74
N LEU A 143 -8.65 -18.99 1.17
CA LEU A 143 -9.74 -18.08 0.78
C LEU A 143 -10.35 -17.41 2.02
N ALA A 144 -10.59 -18.17 3.11
CA ALA A 144 -11.11 -17.64 4.36
C ALA A 144 -10.15 -16.63 5.01
N ALA A 145 -8.85 -16.93 5.04
CA ALA A 145 -7.83 -16.00 5.54
C ALA A 145 -7.75 -14.72 4.71
N ASN A 146 -7.83 -14.81 3.37
CA ASN A 146 -7.82 -13.65 2.50
C ASN A 146 -9.11 -12.83 2.59
N PHE A 147 -10.27 -13.46 2.77
CA PHE A 147 -11.52 -12.74 3.04
C PHE A 147 -11.39 -11.93 4.35
N ALA A 148 -10.93 -12.55 5.44
CA ALA A 148 -10.69 -11.86 6.72
C ALA A 148 -9.68 -10.72 6.56
N HIS A 149 -8.59 -10.95 5.84
CA HIS A 149 -7.60 -9.92 5.51
C HIS A 149 -8.22 -8.73 4.76
N GLY A 150 -9.03 -8.99 3.73
CA GLY A 150 -9.72 -7.95 2.97
C GLY A 150 -10.70 -7.15 3.83
N ALA A 151 -11.45 -7.82 4.73
CA ALA A 151 -12.33 -7.16 5.69
C ALA A 151 -11.55 -6.24 6.63
N ASN A 152 -10.42 -6.69 7.16
CA ASN A 152 -9.57 -5.91 8.05
C ASN A 152 -8.87 -4.74 7.33
N LEU A 153 -8.42 -4.94 6.09
CA LEU A 153 -7.88 -3.85 5.26
C LEU A 153 -8.92 -2.75 5.02
N ARG A 154 -10.21 -3.12 4.86
CA ARG A 154 -11.30 -2.18 4.68
C ARG A 154 -11.69 -1.44 5.96
N ASP A 155 -11.50 -2.04 7.13
CA ASP A 155 -11.80 -1.44 8.42
C ASP A 155 -10.79 -0.35 8.83
N HIS A 156 -9.61 -0.30 8.23
CA HIS A 156 -8.60 0.71 8.52
C HIS A 156 -9.14 2.13 8.35
N ARG A 157 -8.90 2.99 9.34
CA ARG A 157 -9.38 4.37 9.37
C ARG A 157 -8.27 5.30 9.86
N PHE A 158 -8.08 6.39 9.14
CA PHE A 158 -7.23 7.49 9.60
C PHE A 158 -8.12 8.60 10.17
N GLU A 159 -8.29 8.63 11.49
CA GLU A 159 -9.23 9.54 12.17
C GLU A 159 -8.55 10.49 13.18
N LYS A 160 -7.23 10.62 13.09
CA LYS A 160 -6.38 11.41 13.98
C LYS A 160 -6.90 12.83 14.23
N TYR A 161 -7.51 13.46 13.22
CA TYR A 161 -7.99 14.85 13.28
C TYR A 161 -9.49 15.00 13.55
N LYS A 162 -10.22 13.89 13.75
CA LYS A 162 -11.65 13.95 14.04
C LYS A 162 -11.91 14.10 15.54
N GLN A 163 -12.82 15.01 15.92
CA GLN A 163 -13.26 15.16 17.31
C GLN A 163 -14.00 13.92 17.84
N LYS A 164 -14.73 13.23 16.96
CA LYS A 164 -15.48 12.00 17.28
C LYS A 164 -15.08 10.92 16.29
N PRO A 165 -14.03 10.16 16.58
CA PRO A 165 -13.64 9.04 15.74
C PRO A 165 -14.72 7.95 15.77
N ASN A 166 -14.86 7.22 14.66
CA ASN A 166 -15.76 6.08 14.59
C ASN A 166 -15.12 4.88 15.30
N THR A 167 -15.73 4.43 16.38
CA THR A 167 -15.25 3.29 17.19
C THR A 167 -16.03 2.00 16.92
N HIS A 168 -16.96 1.99 15.94
CA HIS A 168 -17.72 0.81 15.62
C HIS A 168 -16.82 -0.25 14.96
N THR A 169 -16.82 -1.44 15.50
CA THR A 169 -16.07 -2.61 15.01
C THR A 169 -17.02 -3.79 14.80
N VAL A 170 -16.63 -4.70 13.91
CA VAL A 170 -17.35 -5.96 13.66
C VAL A 170 -16.46 -7.11 14.09
N SER A 171 -16.96 -7.98 14.98
CA SER A 171 -16.30 -9.23 15.36
C SER A 171 -16.79 -10.35 14.45
N TYR A 172 -15.86 -11.14 13.93
CA TYR A 172 -16.13 -12.22 12.99
C TYR A 172 -15.84 -13.59 13.58
N THR A 173 -16.71 -14.54 13.32
CA THR A 173 -16.44 -15.96 13.52
C THR A 173 -16.57 -16.67 12.17
N PHE A 174 -15.50 -17.30 11.72
CA PHE A 174 -15.47 -18.11 10.50
C PHE A 174 -15.67 -19.58 10.83
N ASP A 175 -16.70 -20.18 10.27
CA ASP A 175 -16.88 -21.62 10.27
C ASP A 175 -16.09 -22.22 9.10
N VAL A 176 -14.99 -22.89 9.42
CA VAL A 176 -14.00 -23.44 8.48
C VAL A 176 -13.58 -24.85 8.91
N THR A 177 -13.35 -25.74 7.96
CA THR A 177 -12.95 -27.13 8.23
C THR A 177 -11.60 -27.22 8.96
N ASP A 178 -10.60 -26.43 8.53
CA ASP A 178 -9.26 -26.38 9.13
C ASP A 178 -8.97 -25.01 9.75
N SER A 179 -9.47 -24.81 10.97
CA SER A 179 -9.28 -23.57 11.70
C SER A 179 -7.82 -23.26 12.03
N LYS A 180 -7.00 -24.29 12.25
CA LYS A 180 -5.56 -24.10 12.56
C LYS A 180 -4.79 -23.61 11.34
N GLN A 181 -5.02 -24.22 10.19
CA GLN A 181 -4.38 -23.81 8.94
C GLN A 181 -4.84 -22.40 8.54
N THR A 182 -6.14 -22.12 8.68
CA THR A 182 -6.70 -20.78 8.40
C THR A 182 -6.07 -19.70 9.30
N GLN A 183 -5.96 -19.99 10.60
CA GLN A 183 -5.32 -19.09 11.56
C GLN A 183 -3.85 -18.83 11.21
N ALA A 184 -3.10 -19.87 10.83
CA ALA A 184 -1.69 -19.71 10.45
C ALA A 184 -1.52 -18.84 9.19
N LYS A 185 -2.37 -19.06 8.17
CA LYS A 185 -2.38 -18.22 6.95
C LYS A 185 -2.78 -16.77 7.26
N TYR A 186 -3.78 -16.58 8.11
CA TYR A 186 -4.21 -15.23 8.50
C TYR A 186 -3.13 -14.49 9.29
N ALA A 187 -2.41 -15.14 10.20
CA ALA A 187 -1.30 -14.53 10.94
C ALA A 187 -0.17 -14.01 10.03
N GLN A 188 0.11 -14.72 8.93
CA GLN A 188 1.05 -14.22 7.92
C GLN A 188 0.50 -12.98 7.22
N LEU A 189 -0.77 -12.98 6.84
CA LEU A 189 -1.43 -11.84 6.22
C LEU A 189 -1.55 -10.64 7.18
N GLU A 190 -1.75 -10.86 8.49
CA GLU A 190 -1.70 -9.81 9.52
C GLU A 190 -0.33 -9.11 9.58
N SER A 191 0.74 -9.88 9.43
CA SER A 191 2.10 -9.33 9.39
C SER A 191 2.29 -8.40 8.18
N ILE A 192 1.80 -8.80 7.01
CA ILE A 192 1.79 -7.97 5.79
C ILE A 192 0.89 -6.73 6.00
N GLN A 193 -0.29 -6.92 6.55
CA GLN A 193 -1.25 -5.86 6.84
C GLN A 193 -0.69 -4.77 7.74
N ALA A 194 0.12 -5.14 8.74
CA ALA A 194 0.79 -4.17 9.59
C ALA A 194 1.75 -3.25 8.80
N GLY A 195 2.35 -3.77 7.73
CA GLY A 195 3.10 -2.97 6.75
C GLY A 195 2.19 -2.07 5.91
N VAL A 196 1.05 -2.61 5.43
CA VAL A 196 0.05 -1.82 4.68
C VAL A 196 -0.49 -0.67 5.50
N PHE A 197 -0.82 -0.89 6.77
CA PHE A 197 -1.35 0.15 7.66
C PHE A 197 -0.31 1.23 7.93
N LEU A 198 0.95 0.88 8.14
CA LEU A 198 2.02 1.86 8.23
C LEU A 198 2.09 2.73 6.97
N ALA A 199 2.08 2.12 5.79
CA ALA A 199 2.14 2.86 4.53
C ALA A 199 0.91 3.75 4.31
N ARG A 200 -0.29 3.28 4.69
CA ARG A 200 -1.54 4.06 4.64
C ARG A 200 -1.50 5.27 5.54
N ASP A 201 -1.08 5.09 6.79
CA ASP A 201 -1.00 6.17 7.78
C ASP A 201 -0.02 7.25 7.34
N LEU A 202 1.19 6.86 6.93
CA LEU A 202 2.21 7.79 6.44
C LEU A 202 1.72 8.58 5.21
N THR A 203 1.05 7.91 4.27
CA THR A 203 0.55 8.54 3.04
C THR A 203 -0.67 9.43 3.28
N THR A 204 -1.48 9.12 4.29
CA THR A 204 -2.70 9.90 4.61
C THR A 204 -2.37 11.13 5.43
N GLU A 205 -1.29 11.12 6.19
CA GLU A 205 -0.92 12.21 7.08
C GLU A 205 -0.82 13.55 6.33
N VAL A 206 -1.00 14.65 7.04
CA VAL A 206 -0.92 16.00 6.45
C VAL A 206 0.55 16.42 6.28
N ALA A 207 0.84 17.16 5.21
CA ALA A 207 2.22 17.49 4.83
C ALA A 207 3.00 18.28 5.89
N THR A 208 2.31 19.09 6.70
CA THR A 208 2.94 19.85 7.80
C THR A 208 3.43 18.96 8.95
N GLU A 209 2.78 17.80 9.13
CA GLU A 209 3.13 16.80 10.13
C GLU A 209 4.05 15.71 9.55
N MET A 210 3.87 15.35 8.28
CA MET A 210 4.68 14.33 7.59
C MET A 210 5.83 14.98 6.82
N THR A 211 6.84 15.44 7.55
CA THR A 211 8.08 15.96 6.97
C THR A 211 9.10 14.84 6.72
N PRO A 212 10.20 15.08 5.99
CA PRO A 212 11.29 14.09 5.87
C PRO A 212 11.80 13.58 7.22
N ILE A 213 11.84 14.44 8.24
CA ILE A 213 12.27 14.07 9.60
C ILE A 213 11.24 13.16 10.27
N GLU A 214 9.96 13.49 10.17
CA GLU A 214 8.90 12.69 10.81
C GLU A 214 8.76 11.30 10.15
N PHE A 215 8.99 11.20 8.84
CA PHE A 215 9.07 9.91 8.17
C PHE A 215 10.23 9.06 8.72
N VAL A 216 11.41 9.67 8.92
CA VAL A 216 12.56 9.01 9.55
C VAL A 216 12.22 8.58 10.98
N ASN A 217 11.55 9.42 11.78
CA ASN A 217 11.11 9.08 13.13
C ASN A 217 10.16 7.88 13.15
N ALA A 218 9.28 7.77 12.17
CA ALA A 218 8.41 6.60 12.02
C ALA A 218 9.22 5.33 11.69
N ALA A 219 10.21 5.42 10.82
CA ALA A 219 11.09 4.31 10.46
C ALA A 219 11.95 3.84 11.64
N GLN A 220 12.45 4.76 12.46
CA GLN A 220 13.28 4.42 13.63
C GLN A 220 12.55 3.51 14.63
N LYS A 221 11.23 3.58 14.72
CA LYS A 221 10.43 2.69 15.56
C LYS A 221 10.53 1.22 15.14
N LEU A 222 10.92 0.95 13.90
CA LEU A 222 11.05 -0.40 13.36
C LEU A 222 12.35 -1.10 13.78
N THR A 223 13.28 -0.41 14.42
CA THR A 223 14.52 -1.01 14.96
C THR A 223 14.23 -2.13 15.95
N SER A 224 13.11 -2.05 16.69
CA SER A 224 12.66 -3.10 17.59
C SER A 224 12.30 -4.43 16.90
N LEU A 225 12.11 -4.40 15.57
CA LEU A 225 11.85 -5.58 14.73
C LEU A 225 13.12 -6.18 14.12
N GLY A 226 14.31 -5.71 14.53
CA GLY A 226 15.59 -6.16 13.97
C GLY A 226 15.95 -5.49 12.63
N ILE A 227 15.24 -4.44 12.23
CA ILE A 227 15.54 -3.67 11.02
C ILE A 227 16.63 -2.65 11.35
N LYS A 228 17.74 -2.68 10.59
CA LYS A 228 18.79 -1.67 10.71
C LYS A 228 18.38 -0.40 9.97
N ILE A 229 18.25 0.70 10.71
CA ILE A 229 17.94 2.01 10.17
C ILE A 229 19.21 2.86 10.08
N THR A 230 19.48 3.38 8.89
CA THR A 230 20.56 4.36 8.65
C THR A 230 19.95 5.59 7.99
N VAL A 231 20.38 6.76 8.41
CA VAL A 231 19.87 8.05 7.91
C VAL A 231 21.04 8.93 7.54
N LEU A 232 21.06 9.41 6.31
CA LEU A 232 21.98 10.47 5.90
C LEU A 232 21.26 11.82 6.03
N ASP A 233 21.90 12.73 6.74
CA ASP A 233 21.47 14.11 6.87
C ASP A 233 21.90 14.97 5.65
N PRO A 234 21.45 16.24 5.52
CA PRO A 234 21.79 17.08 4.38
C PRO A 234 23.30 17.29 4.17
N ALA A 235 24.09 17.32 5.25
CA ALA A 235 25.53 17.49 5.15
C ALA A 235 26.20 16.25 4.55
N GLN A 236 25.80 15.05 5.00
CA GLN A 236 26.26 13.77 4.47
C GLN A 236 25.83 13.54 3.02
N ILE A 237 24.59 13.92 2.67
CA ILE A 237 24.09 13.88 1.28
C ILE A 237 24.97 14.73 0.38
N LYS A 238 25.30 15.94 0.80
CA LYS A 238 26.17 16.85 0.06
C LYS A 238 27.60 16.33 -0.05
N GLU A 239 28.16 15.79 1.03
CA GLU A 239 29.51 15.20 1.07
C GLU A 239 29.65 14.04 0.07
N LEU A 240 28.59 13.22 -0.08
CA LEU A 240 28.54 12.11 -1.03
C LEU A 240 28.27 12.55 -2.48
N GLY A 241 28.12 13.86 -2.75
CA GLY A 241 27.86 14.38 -4.08
C GLY A 241 26.45 14.08 -4.61
N MET A 242 25.50 13.75 -3.71
CA MET A 242 24.10 13.45 -4.06
C MET A 242 23.34 14.77 -4.35
N GLY A 243 23.80 15.51 -5.36
CA GLY A 243 23.35 16.85 -5.63
C GLY A 243 21.92 16.93 -6.19
N ALA A 244 21.41 15.85 -6.76
CA ALA A 244 20.01 15.82 -7.21
C ALA A 244 19.04 15.71 -6.01
N LEU A 245 19.31 14.86 -5.04
CA LEU A 245 18.53 14.77 -3.81
C LEU A 245 18.66 16.04 -2.95
N GLU A 246 19.87 16.58 -2.83
CA GLU A 246 20.13 17.82 -2.10
C GLU A 246 19.31 18.97 -2.68
N ALA A 247 19.37 19.15 -3.99
CA ALA A 247 18.75 20.26 -4.69
C ALA A 247 17.23 20.30 -4.55
N VAL A 248 16.55 19.14 -4.65
CA VAL A 248 15.09 19.09 -4.49
C VAL A 248 14.66 19.51 -3.09
N GLY A 249 15.40 19.09 -2.04
CA GLY A 249 15.00 19.37 -0.68
C GLY A 249 15.51 20.69 -0.10
N ARG A 250 16.48 21.37 -0.73
CA ARG A 250 17.09 22.58 -0.17
C ARG A 250 16.12 23.78 -0.08
N GLY A 251 15.04 23.76 -0.85
CA GLY A 251 13.96 24.74 -0.74
C GLY A 251 13.10 24.59 0.52
N SER A 252 13.20 23.48 1.21
CA SER A 252 12.52 23.19 2.48
C SER A 252 13.44 23.48 3.66
N LYS A 253 12.89 24.02 4.74
CA LYS A 253 13.62 24.30 5.98
C LYS A 253 14.33 23.07 6.58
N GLN A 254 13.75 21.86 6.41
CA GLN A 254 14.31 20.63 6.99
C GLN A 254 15.39 19.97 6.11
N GLY A 255 15.45 20.32 4.82
CA GLY A 255 16.33 19.69 3.84
C GLY A 255 15.99 18.22 3.60
N SER A 256 16.78 17.58 2.75
CA SER A 256 16.59 16.17 2.37
C SER A 256 17.12 15.20 3.43
N ARG A 257 16.64 13.96 3.35
CA ARG A 257 17.20 12.80 4.06
C ARG A 257 17.30 11.62 3.10
N LEU A 258 18.35 10.81 3.20
CA LEU A 258 18.34 9.47 2.64
C LEU A 258 18.13 8.49 3.78
N LEU A 259 17.02 7.79 3.75
CA LEU A 259 16.66 6.80 4.76
C LEU A 259 16.90 5.41 4.20
N ILE A 260 17.66 4.59 4.92
CA ILE A 260 17.92 3.20 4.60
C ILE A 260 17.31 2.33 5.69
N ALA A 261 16.45 1.38 5.32
CA ALA A 261 15.88 0.37 6.20
C ALA A 261 16.30 -1.01 5.67
N HIS A 262 17.15 -1.72 6.41
CA HIS A 262 17.73 -2.99 5.98
C HIS A 262 17.26 -4.11 6.90
N TYR A 263 16.51 -5.06 6.34
CA TYR A 263 16.13 -6.32 6.95
C TYR A 263 16.96 -7.44 6.32
N GLN A 264 17.81 -8.07 7.13
CA GLN A 264 18.70 -9.14 6.69
C GLN A 264 18.21 -10.48 7.27
N GLY A 265 17.23 -11.08 6.61
CA GLY A 265 16.67 -12.39 6.96
C GLY A 265 17.42 -13.57 6.34
N SER A 266 18.31 -13.32 5.35
CA SER A 266 19.21 -14.31 4.76
C SER A 266 20.59 -13.70 4.51
N SER A 267 21.56 -14.55 4.07
CA SER A 267 22.90 -14.13 3.66
C SER A 267 23.03 -13.86 2.15
N ASP A 268 21.94 -13.98 1.40
CA ASP A 268 21.93 -13.76 -0.04
C ASP A 268 22.22 -12.29 -0.39
N ALA A 269 22.57 -12.04 -1.66
CA ALA A 269 22.66 -10.67 -2.15
C ALA A 269 21.33 -9.94 -1.93
N PRO A 270 21.34 -8.68 -1.50
CA PRO A 270 20.09 -8.00 -1.17
C PRO A 270 19.27 -7.68 -2.43
N ILE A 271 17.94 -7.69 -2.23
CA ILE A 271 17.00 -7.04 -3.13
C ILE A 271 16.81 -5.61 -2.65
N ALA A 272 17.09 -4.63 -3.51
CA ALA A 272 16.92 -3.22 -3.19
C ALA A 272 15.55 -2.72 -3.66
N LEU A 273 14.78 -2.16 -2.72
CA LEU A 273 13.54 -1.44 -2.99
C LEU A 273 13.79 0.05 -2.81
N ILE A 274 13.60 0.83 -3.88
CA ILE A 274 13.89 2.27 -3.87
C ILE A 274 12.56 3.03 -3.88
N GLY A 275 12.35 3.94 -2.93
CA GLY A 275 11.09 4.66 -2.78
C GLY A 275 11.22 6.17 -2.99
N LYS A 276 10.37 6.75 -3.88
CA LYS A 276 10.18 8.19 -3.94
C LYS A 276 9.56 8.66 -2.62
N GLY A 277 10.20 9.63 -1.96
CA GLY A 277 9.82 10.13 -0.65
C GLY A 277 9.55 11.64 -0.62
N ILE A 278 8.82 12.17 -1.61
CA ILE A 278 8.47 13.59 -1.62
C ILE A 278 7.28 13.83 -0.69
N THR A 279 7.57 14.33 0.52
CA THR A 279 6.56 14.49 1.58
C THR A 279 5.51 15.55 1.25
N PHE A 280 5.85 16.52 0.41
CA PHE A 280 4.92 17.41 -0.27
C PHE A 280 5.54 17.91 -1.57
N ASP A 281 4.77 17.89 -2.65
CA ASP A 281 5.20 18.38 -3.95
C ASP A 281 4.38 19.60 -4.39
N SER A 282 4.97 20.79 -4.22
CA SER A 282 4.38 22.02 -4.74
C SER A 282 4.61 22.22 -6.25
N GLY A 283 5.49 21.41 -6.84
CA GLY A 283 6.05 21.58 -8.17
C GLY A 283 7.31 22.47 -8.19
N GLY A 284 7.72 23.02 -7.04
CA GLY A 284 8.79 24.00 -6.99
C GLY A 284 8.40 25.26 -7.80
N TYR A 285 9.34 25.88 -8.49
CA TYR A 285 9.05 27.05 -9.35
C TYR A 285 8.14 26.70 -10.56
N SER A 286 8.09 25.45 -10.99
CA SER A 286 7.07 24.95 -11.92
C SER A 286 5.78 24.61 -11.16
N ILE A 287 5.23 25.61 -10.47
CA ILE A 287 4.19 25.47 -9.43
C ILE A 287 2.95 24.73 -9.94
N LYS A 288 2.48 23.75 -9.18
CA LYS A 288 1.23 23.05 -9.48
C LYS A 288 0.03 23.98 -9.30
N THR A 289 -0.89 23.92 -10.24
CA THR A 289 -2.14 24.68 -10.21
C THR A 289 -3.35 23.77 -10.07
N GLY A 290 -4.43 24.28 -9.46
CA GLY A 290 -5.68 23.56 -9.30
C GLY A 290 -5.74 22.67 -8.06
N SER A 291 -6.84 21.93 -7.92
CA SER A 291 -7.18 21.15 -6.72
C SER A 291 -6.28 19.92 -6.47
N SER A 292 -5.57 19.48 -7.50
CA SER A 292 -4.69 18.29 -7.39
C SER A 292 -3.53 18.49 -6.41
N ILE A 293 -3.10 19.73 -6.17
CA ILE A 293 -2.01 20.05 -5.24
C ILE A 293 -2.32 19.57 -3.81
N ALA A 294 -3.58 19.60 -3.38
CA ALA A 294 -3.98 19.11 -2.06
C ALA A 294 -3.71 17.61 -1.85
N ARG A 295 -3.57 16.86 -2.95
CA ARG A 295 -3.26 15.42 -2.92
C ARG A 295 -1.75 15.13 -2.89
N MET A 296 -0.90 16.13 -3.10
CA MET A 296 0.55 15.99 -3.19
C MET A 296 1.23 15.63 -1.86
N LYS A 297 0.50 15.56 -0.77
CA LYS A 297 0.92 14.92 0.49
C LYS A 297 1.17 13.42 0.32
N SER A 298 0.57 12.79 -0.70
CA SER A 298 0.77 11.36 -1.00
C SER A 298 1.98 11.08 -1.91
N ASP A 299 2.76 12.09 -2.25
CA ASP A 299 3.87 11.96 -3.21
C ASP A 299 5.10 11.23 -2.61
N MET A 300 5.01 10.84 -1.36
CA MET A 300 5.93 9.97 -0.63
C MET A 300 5.44 8.51 -0.51
N ALA A 301 4.35 8.15 -1.17
CA ALA A 301 3.76 6.81 -1.06
C ALA A 301 4.69 5.69 -1.56
N GLY A 302 5.60 5.99 -2.48
CA GLY A 302 6.65 5.06 -2.89
C GLY A 302 7.57 4.68 -1.73
N ALA A 303 8.06 5.67 -0.97
CA ALA A 303 8.85 5.44 0.25
C ALA A 303 8.02 4.72 1.32
N ALA A 304 6.75 5.06 1.47
CA ALA A 304 5.86 4.41 2.43
C ALA A 304 5.62 2.94 2.08
N ALA A 305 5.47 2.60 0.79
CA ALA A 305 5.36 1.23 0.32
C ALA A 305 6.64 0.43 0.62
N VAL A 306 7.81 1.00 0.37
CA VAL A 306 9.10 0.37 0.67
C VAL A 306 9.25 0.12 2.17
N LEU A 307 9.00 1.13 3.01
CA LEU A 307 9.11 0.98 4.47
C LEU A 307 8.09 -0.04 5.01
N GLY A 308 6.86 -0.03 4.51
CA GLY A 308 5.82 -1.00 4.85
C GLY A 308 6.21 -2.42 4.46
N THR A 309 6.83 -2.61 3.29
CA THR A 309 7.31 -3.91 2.82
C THR A 309 8.44 -4.45 3.71
N VAL A 310 9.44 -3.61 4.03
CA VAL A 310 10.54 -4.02 4.94
C VAL A 310 10.00 -4.42 6.32
N LYS A 311 9.00 -3.67 6.84
CA LYS A 311 8.28 -4.04 8.08
C LYS A 311 7.57 -5.39 7.95
N ALA A 312 6.88 -5.64 6.85
CA ALA A 312 6.18 -6.90 6.59
C ALA A 312 7.16 -8.08 6.55
N MET A 313 8.30 -7.94 5.86
CA MET A 313 9.34 -8.97 5.81
C MET A 313 9.91 -9.30 7.19
N ALA A 314 10.13 -8.30 8.02
CA ALA A 314 10.61 -8.51 9.39
C ALA A 314 9.56 -9.21 10.27
N LEU A 315 8.29 -8.83 10.17
CA LEU A 315 7.20 -9.44 10.96
C LEU A 315 6.89 -10.88 10.51
N THR A 316 6.96 -11.16 9.21
CA THR A 316 6.80 -12.53 8.67
C THR A 316 8.04 -13.39 8.90
N LYS A 317 9.14 -12.80 9.37
CA LYS A 317 10.46 -13.46 9.50
C LYS A 317 10.90 -14.11 8.20
N ALA A 318 10.71 -13.39 7.07
CA ALA A 318 11.03 -13.89 5.75
C ALA A 318 12.54 -14.19 5.64
N GLU A 319 12.88 -15.34 5.04
CA GLU A 319 14.27 -15.69 4.71
C GLU A 319 14.74 -14.93 3.47
N LYS A 320 14.76 -13.59 3.57
CA LYS A 320 15.10 -12.66 2.51
C LYS A 320 16.03 -11.55 3.03
N ASN A 321 16.93 -11.10 2.18
CA ASN A 321 17.75 -9.92 2.41
C ASN A 321 17.16 -8.75 1.61
N VAL A 322 16.53 -7.80 2.30
CA VAL A 322 15.81 -6.68 1.66
C VAL A 322 16.33 -5.36 2.20
N VAL A 323 16.80 -4.49 1.31
CA VAL A 323 17.20 -3.13 1.64
C VAL A 323 16.25 -2.12 1.00
N GLY A 324 15.57 -1.35 1.83
CA GLY A 324 14.78 -0.19 1.41
C GLY A 324 15.63 1.07 1.42
N VAL A 325 15.69 1.79 0.31
CA VAL A 325 16.37 3.10 0.21
C VAL A 325 15.34 4.15 -0.20
N MET A 326 15.09 5.11 0.68
CA MET A 326 14.02 6.09 0.52
C MET A 326 14.61 7.50 0.47
N ALA A 327 14.44 8.16 -0.67
CA ALA A 327 14.89 9.52 -0.92
C ALA A 327 13.84 10.53 -0.44
N MET A 328 14.04 11.06 0.78
CA MET A 328 13.07 11.93 1.45
C MET A 328 13.39 13.40 1.19
N ALA A 329 12.43 14.14 0.62
CA ALA A 329 12.53 15.59 0.40
C ALA A 329 11.13 16.23 0.44
N ALA A 330 11.08 17.55 0.54
CA ALA A 330 9.87 18.34 0.28
C ALA A 330 10.19 19.35 -0.84
N ASN A 331 9.48 19.26 -1.96
CA ASN A 331 9.66 20.16 -3.10
C ASN A 331 8.89 21.45 -2.87
N MET A 332 9.59 22.44 -2.30
CA MET A 332 8.99 23.70 -1.86
C MET A 332 9.60 24.87 -2.62
N VAL A 333 8.85 25.97 -2.66
CA VAL A 333 9.31 27.25 -3.24
C VAL A 333 9.94 28.11 -2.14
N SER A 334 11.19 28.48 -2.35
CA SER A 334 11.92 29.46 -1.51
C SER A 334 13.06 30.09 -2.32
N GLU A 335 13.76 31.04 -1.74
CA GLU A 335 14.96 31.64 -2.34
C GLU A 335 16.08 30.64 -2.60
N SER A 336 16.10 29.51 -1.88
CA SER A 336 17.10 28.45 -2.01
C SER A 336 16.68 27.34 -2.98
N SER A 337 15.45 27.36 -3.50
CA SER A 337 14.94 26.29 -4.38
C SER A 337 15.66 26.27 -5.72
N VAL A 338 15.65 25.09 -6.35
CA VAL A 338 16.13 24.92 -7.74
C VAL A 338 15.29 25.79 -8.68
N ALA A 339 15.97 26.56 -9.53
CA ALA A 339 15.32 27.31 -10.60
C ALA A 339 15.27 26.46 -11.88
N PRO A 340 14.20 26.56 -12.70
CA PRO A 340 14.22 26.01 -14.05
C PRO A 340 15.40 26.59 -14.86
N GLY A 341 16.19 25.68 -15.48
CA GLY A 341 17.44 26.02 -16.16
C GLY A 341 18.70 25.77 -15.33
N ASP A 342 18.58 25.46 -14.03
CA ASP A 342 19.72 25.04 -13.21
C ASP A 342 20.28 23.70 -13.71
N VAL A 343 21.61 23.53 -13.56
CA VAL A 343 22.29 22.25 -13.81
C VAL A 343 22.75 21.64 -12.49
N LEU A 344 22.30 20.42 -12.23
CA LEU A 344 22.67 19.63 -11.04
C LEU A 344 23.73 18.60 -11.40
N ARG A 345 24.52 18.18 -10.40
CA ARG A 345 25.39 17.00 -10.50
C ARG A 345 24.87 15.91 -9.59
N THR A 346 24.61 14.75 -10.18
CA THR A 346 24.19 13.54 -9.45
C THR A 346 25.40 12.85 -8.84
N ALA A 347 25.15 11.97 -7.87
CA ALA A 347 26.20 11.15 -7.28
C ALA A 347 26.83 10.13 -8.28
N GLU A 348 26.13 9.81 -9.38
CA GLU A 348 26.66 9.03 -10.50
C GLU A 348 27.75 9.81 -11.30
N GLY A 349 27.81 11.13 -11.12
CA GLY A 349 28.72 12.02 -11.85
C GLY A 349 28.09 12.68 -13.07
N LEU A 350 26.89 12.30 -13.46
CA LEU A 350 26.15 12.91 -14.57
C LEU A 350 25.61 14.29 -14.17
N SER A 351 25.68 15.25 -15.09
CA SER A 351 25.03 16.54 -14.96
C SER A 351 23.62 16.47 -15.54
N VAL A 352 22.67 17.15 -14.88
CA VAL A 352 21.27 17.18 -15.29
C VAL A 352 20.75 18.60 -15.32
N GLU A 353 20.29 19.06 -16.46
CA GLU A 353 19.54 20.31 -16.60
C GLU A 353 18.11 20.12 -16.12
N VAL A 354 17.68 20.98 -15.19
CA VAL A 354 16.34 20.96 -14.62
C VAL A 354 15.44 21.92 -15.38
N VAL A 355 14.85 21.48 -16.47
CA VAL A 355 13.92 22.31 -17.25
C VAL A 355 12.53 22.40 -16.61
N ASN A 356 12.20 21.49 -15.70
CA ASN A 356 10.93 21.46 -14.98
C ASN A 356 11.15 20.96 -13.53
N THR A 357 10.92 21.83 -12.57
CA THR A 357 11.09 21.50 -11.15
C THR A 357 9.97 20.63 -10.59
N ASP A 358 8.88 20.38 -11.33
CA ASP A 358 7.80 19.43 -11.03
C ASP A 358 8.13 17.99 -11.53
N ALA A 359 9.35 17.79 -12.00
CA ALA A 359 9.91 16.48 -12.34
C ALA A 359 11.06 16.12 -11.38
N GLU A 360 10.88 16.36 -10.12
CA GLU A 360 11.80 16.22 -8.99
C GLU A 360 11.97 14.76 -8.53
N GLY A 361 10.89 13.95 -8.67
CA GLY A 361 10.88 12.57 -8.19
C GLY A 361 11.97 11.71 -8.82
N ARG A 362 12.20 11.85 -10.12
CA ARG A 362 13.28 11.14 -10.83
C ARG A 362 14.67 11.62 -10.40
N LEU A 363 14.79 12.89 -10.00
CA LEU A 363 16.04 13.47 -9.50
C LEU A 363 16.42 12.82 -8.15
N VAL A 364 15.49 12.79 -7.20
CA VAL A 364 15.77 12.18 -5.89
C VAL A 364 16.02 10.67 -6.00
N LEU A 365 15.30 9.97 -6.91
CA LEU A 365 15.49 8.55 -7.16
C LEU A 365 16.85 8.24 -7.77
N SER A 366 17.40 9.09 -8.66
CA SER A 366 18.71 8.87 -9.29
C SER A 366 19.83 8.68 -8.26
N ASP A 367 19.89 9.55 -7.26
CA ASP A 367 20.90 9.46 -6.19
C ASP A 367 20.64 8.29 -5.24
N ALA A 368 19.36 7.96 -4.98
CA ALA A 368 19.02 6.78 -4.16
C ALA A 368 19.39 5.46 -4.84
N MET A 369 19.18 5.35 -6.15
CA MET A 369 19.57 4.18 -6.97
C MET A 369 21.10 4.02 -7.00
N TRP A 370 21.83 5.13 -7.19
CA TRP A 370 23.29 5.12 -7.08
C TRP A 370 23.74 4.63 -5.71
N TYR A 371 23.15 5.15 -4.62
CA TYR A 371 23.52 4.76 -3.26
C TYR A 371 23.29 3.27 -3.02
N ALA A 372 22.14 2.75 -3.45
CA ALA A 372 21.81 1.33 -3.33
C ALA A 372 22.85 0.45 -4.04
N ARG A 373 23.19 0.77 -5.28
CA ARG A 373 24.20 0.02 -6.05
C ARG A 373 25.60 0.11 -5.39
N LYS A 374 26.00 1.31 -5.00
CA LYS A 374 27.33 1.57 -4.46
C LYS A 374 27.60 0.88 -3.13
N TYR A 375 26.61 0.84 -2.24
CA TYR A 375 26.83 0.38 -0.86
C TYR A 375 26.25 -0.98 -0.54
N PHE A 376 25.34 -1.49 -1.37
CA PHE A 376 24.68 -2.78 -1.13
C PHE A 376 24.91 -3.79 -2.24
N ASN A 377 25.30 -3.36 -3.43
CA ASN A 377 25.51 -4.23 -4.61
C ASN A 377 24.34 -5.23 -4.79
N PRO A 378 23.09 -4.74 -4.96
CA PRO A 378 21.93 -5.61 -5.00
C PRO A 378 21.89 -6.45 -6.27
N GLU A 379 21.37 -7.68 -6.18
CA GLU A 379 21.08 -8.51 -7.35
C GLU A 379 19.96 -7.90 -8.20
N ILE A 380 18.92 -7.40 -7.53
CA ILE A 380 17.74 -6.81 -8.13
C ILE A 380 17.46 -5.46 -7.46
N MET A 381 17.07 -4.48 -8.27
CA MET A 381 16.64 -3.17 -7.82
C MET A 381 15.26 -2.86 -8.41
N VAL A 382 14.30 -2.57 -7.55
CA VAL A 382 12.95 -2.12 -7.94
C VAL A 382 12.69 -0.76 -7.35
N ASP A 383 12.46 0.24 -8.20
CA ASP A 383 12.01 1.53 -7.70
C ASP A 383 10.50 1.71 -7.89
N ILE A 384 9.88 2.40 -6.92
CA ILE A 384 8.44 2.68 -6.90
C ILE A 384 8.19 4.14 -6.57
N ALA A 385 7.35 4.78 -7.38
CA ALA A 385 7.12 6.22 -7.27
C ALA A 385 5.73 6.64 -7.77
N THR A 386 5.18 7.66 -7.17
CA THR A 386 4.08 8.47 -7.73
C THR A 386 4.69 9.47 -8.73
N LEU A 387 5.14 8.95 -9.90
CA LEU A 387 6.10 9.70 -10.70
C LEU A 387 5.45 10.62 -11.71
N THR A 388 4.43 10.15 -12.46
CA THR A 388 3.95 10.94 -13.60
C THR A 388 2.43 11.05 -13.72
N GLY A 389 1.95 12.25 -14.02
CA GLY A 389 0.57 12.45 -14.47
C GLY A 389 0.29 11.77 -15.83
N ALA A 390 1.34 11.48 -16.62
CA ALA A 390 1.23 10.76 -17.88
C ALA A 390 0.74 9.33 -17.67
N LYS A 391 1.24 8.64 -16.64
CA LYS A 391 0.77 7.31 -16.24
C LYS A 391 -0.73 7.33 -15.91
N VAL A 392 -1.18 8.32 -15.13
CA VAL A 392 -2.60 8.44 -14.77
C VAL A 392 -3.48 8.63 -16.01
N ARG A 393 -3.04 9.43 -16.96
CA ARG A 393 -3.78 9.61 -18.23
C ARG A 393 -3.80 8.35 -19.11
N ALA A 394 -2.72 7.55 -19.07
CA ALA A 394 -2.63 6.34 -19.87
C ALA A 394 -3.37 5.14 -19.28
N LEU A 395 -3.27 4.93 -17.95
CA LEU A 395 -3.71 3.70 -17.27
C LEU A 395 -4.76 3.94 -16.17
N GLY A 396 -5.13 5.20 -15.92
CA GLY A 396 -6.06 5.53 -14.82
C GLY A 396 -5.53 5.12 -13.46
N ASN A 397 -6.45 4.69 -12.57
CA ASN A 397 -6.15 4.28 -11.19
C ASN A 397 -6.27 2.76 -10.98
N GLU A 398 -6.63 2.00 -12.01
CA GLU A 398 -6.78 0.53 -11.94
C GLU A 398 -5.44 -0.19 -12.07
N TYR A 399 -4.49 0.39 -12.83
CA TYR A 399 -3.17 -0.19 -13.06
C TYR A 399 -2.07 0.79 -12.67
N ALA A 400 -1.00 0.30 -12.03
CA ALA A 400 0.28 0.99 -12.03
C ALA A 400 1.07 0.60 -13.30
N ALA A 401 1.97 1.47 -13.74
CA ALA A 401 2.85 1.12 -14.84
C ALA A 401 4.07 0.35 -14.32
N ILE A 402 4.45 -0.72 -15.03
CA ILE A 402 5.72 -1.41 -14.84
C ILE A 402 6.57 -1.24 -16.10
N ILE A 403 7.82 -0.78 -15.93
CA ILE A 403 8.71 -0.44 -17.05
C ILE A 403 10.09 -1.05 -16.79
N SER A 404 10.54 -1.90 -17.68
CA SER A 404 11.84 -2.58 -17.59
C SER A 404 12.18 -3.30 -18.90
N ASN A 405 13.46 -3.60 -19.09
CA ASN A 405 13.98 -4.51 -20.10
C ASN A 405 14.08 -5.98 -19.60
N ASP A 406 13.87 -6.23 -18.30
CA ASP A 406 13.90 -7.58 -17.72
C ASP A 406 12.52 -8.22 -17.77
N ASP A 407 12.28 -9.06 -18.77
CA ASP A 407 11.00 -9.74 -18.99
C ASP A 407 10.62 -10.67 -17.84
N THR A 408 11.61 -11.28 -17.18
CA THR A 408 11.38 -12.18 -16.05
C THR A 408 10.85 -11.42 -14.84
N LEU A 409 11.49 -10.31 -14.46
CA LEU A 409 11.04 -9.47 -13.35
C LEU A 409 9.68 -8.86 -13.63
N VAL A 410 9.44 -8.38 -14.86
CA VAL A 410 8.12 -7.87 -15.26
C VAL A 410 7.04 -8.93 -15.08
N SER A 411 7.30 -10.16 -15.53
CA SER A 411 6.35 -11.27 -15.41
C SER A 411 6.06 -11.63 -13.94
N GLN A 412 7.10 -11.77 -13.12
CA GLN A 412 6.98 -12.09 -11.69
C GLN A 412 6.18 -11.04 -10.92
N LEU A 413 6.53 -9.75 -11.08
CA LEU A 413 5.85 -8.66 -10.40
C LEU A 413 4.41 -8.48 -10.89
N THR A 414 4.15 -8.65 -12.20
CA THR A 414 2.79 -8.59 -12.75
C THR A 414 1.93 -9.72 -12.20
N TYR A 415 2.48 -10.94 -12.09
CA TYR A 415 1.78 -12.07 -11.49
C TYR A 415 1.47 -11.80 -10.01
N ALA A 416 2.48 -11.38 -9.24
CA ALA A 416 2.31 -11.06 -7.82
C ALA A 416 1.25 -9.96 -7.60
N GLY A 417 1.26 -8.91 -8.42
CA GLY A 417 0.26 -7.84 -8.37
C GLY A 417 -1.16 -8.34 -8.59
N LYS A 418 -1.35 -9.25 -9.55
CA LYS A 418 -2.65 -9.88 -9.80
C LYS A 418 -3.16 -10.67 -8.58
N GLN A 419 -2.25 -11.37 -7.88
CA GLN A 419 -2.61 -12.18 -6.70
C GLN A 419 -3.14 -11.37 -5.52
N VAL A 420 -2.85 -10.05 -5.49
CA VAL A 420 -3.20 -9.15 -4.37
C VAL A 420 -3.99 -7.91 -4.79
N ASN A 421 -4.56 -7.89 -6.00
CA ASN A 421 -5.32 -6.75 -6.55
C ASN A 421 -4.53 -5.43 -6.68
N GLU A 422 -3.22 -5.51 -6.82
CA GLU A 422 -2.34 -4.38 -7.11
C GLU A 422 -1.80 -4.53 -8.54
N ASN A 423 -2.69 -4.32 -9.52
CA ASN A 423 -2.46 -4.66 -10.91
C ASN A 423 -1.40 -3.77 -11.57
N LEU A 424 -0.54 -4.40 -12.37
CA LEU A 424 0.47 -3.75 -13.16
C LEU A 424 0.18 -3.89 -14.65
N TRP A 425 0.55 -2.85 -15.43
CA TRP A 425 0.50 -2.87 -16.88
C TRP A 425 1.84 -2.41 -17.44
N ARG A 426 2.45 -3.23 -18.31
CA ARG A 426 3.76 -2.93 -18.89
C ARG A 426 3.68 -1.81 -19.91
N LEU A 427 4.47 -0.75 -19.69
CA LEU A 427 4.78 0.28 -20.69
C LEU A 427 6.16 0.06 -21.26
N PRO A 428 6.44 0.51 -22.50
CA PRO A 428 7.74 0.33 -23.13
C PRO A 428 8.81 1.19 -22.46
N LEU A 429 10.07 0.74 -22.49
CA LEU A 429 11.26 1.54 -22.21
C LEU A 429 11.83 2.07 -23.52
N GLY A 430 12.37 3.29 -23.53
CA GLY A 430 12.91 3.92 -24.74
C GLY A 430 12.85 5.45 -24.70
N TYR A 431 13.11 6.10 -25.83
CA TYR A 431 13.10 7.57 -25.98
C TYR A 431 14.23 8.30 -25.22
N LYS A 432 15.37 7.65 -24.96
CA LYS A 432 16.54 8.28 -24.32
C LYS A 432 17.05 9.49 -25.08
N GLU A 433 16.95 9.49 -26.42
CA GLU A 433 17.35 10.57 -27.28
C GLU A 433 16.59 11.89 -27.02
N THR A 434 15.41 11.81 -26.39
CA THR A 434 14.63 13.00 -26.03
C THR A 434 15.11 13.69 -24.75
N LEU A 435 15.97 13.01 -23.97
CA LEU A 435 16.53 13.51 -22.71
C LEU A 435 17.83 14.31 -22.87
N LYS A 436 18.20 14.69 -24.11
CA LYS A 436 19.39 15.47 -24.40
C LYS A 436 19.23 16.91 -23.91
N SER A 437 20.32 17.47 -23.40
CA SER A 437 20.47 18.88 -23.07
C SER A 437 21.63 19.48 -23.88
N ASP A 438 21.56 20.75 -24.17
CA ASP A 438 22.66 21.47 -24.85
C ASP A 438 23.78 21.88 -23.87
N ILE A 439 23.50 21.86 -22.54
CA ILE A 439 24.42 22.37 -21.51
C ILE A 439 24.74 21.35 -20.40
N ALA A 440 24.11 20.18 -20.45
CA ALA A 440 24.32 19.10 -19.48
C ALA A 440 24.31 17.73 -20.19
N ASP A 441 24.67 16.65 -19.46
CA ASP A 441 24.61 15.30 -19.99
C ASP A 441 23.17 14.86 -20.26
N LEU A 442 22.23 15.27 -19.41
CA LEU A 442 20.80 14.95 -19.48
C LEU A 442 19.92 16.16 -19.18
N SER A 443 18.72 16.15 -19.72
CA SER A 443 17.58 16.96 -19.24
C SER A 443 16.70 16.09 -18.31
N ASN A 444 16.15 16.69 -17.25
CA ASN A 444 15.25 15.97 -16.35
C ASN A 444 13.87 15.65 -16.97
N VAL A 445 13.53 16.25 -18.12
CA VAL A 445 12.29 15.97 -18.87
C VAL A 445 12.63 15.80 -20.34
N GLY A 446 12.02 14.81 -20.99
CA GLY A 446 12.17 14.65 -22.45
C GLY A 446 11.54 15.80 -23.22
N SER A 447 12.20 16.26 -24.28
CA SER A 447 11.70 17.29 -25.19
C SER A 447 10.39 16.89 -25.88
N SER A 448 10.09 15.59 -25.95
CA SER A 448 8.89 15.00 -26.54
C SER A 448 8.69 13.58 -26.01
N GLY A 449 7.61 12.91 -26.44
CA GLY A 449 7.37 11.50 -26.17
C GLY A 449 6.42 11.23 -24.99
N PRO A 450 6.22 9.94 -24.65
CA PRO A 450 5.32 9.50 -23.59
C PRO A 450 5.96 9.72 -22.22
N GLY A 451 5.40 10.65 -21.43
CA GLY A 451 6.01 11.14 -20.19
C GLY A 451 6.35 10.07 -19.14
N ALA A 452 5.56 8.99 -19.04
CA ALA A 452 5.87 7.89 -18.12
C ALA A 452 7.11 7.11 -18.59
N THR A 453 7.18 6.81 -19.89
CA THR A 453 8.32 6.10 -20.50
C THR A 453 9.60 6.95 -20.43
N THR A 454 9.53 8.24 -20.77
CA THR A 454 10.72 9.11 -20.71
C THR A 454 11.23 9.30 -19.28
N ALA A 455 10.32 9.28 -18.28
CA ALA A 455 10.71 9.30 -16.87
C ALA A 455 11.47 8.04 -16.46
N ALA A 456 11.00 6.87 -16.87
CA ALA A 456 11.71 5.61 -16.67
C ALA A 456 13.04 5.57 -17.41
N SER A 457 13.09 6.08 -18.64
CA SER A 457 14.34 6.15 -19.43
C SER A 457 15.37 7.09 -18.81
N PHE A 458 14.95 8.14 -18.10
CA PHE A 458 15.84 8.94 -17.27
C PHE A 458 16.45 8.08 -16.14
N LEU A 459 15.61 7.33 -15.40
CA LEU A 459 16.07 6.47 -14.30
C LEU A 459 16.99 5.33 -14.78
N GLU A 460 16.79 4.82 -15.99
CA GLU A 460 17.63 3.77 -16.57
C GLU A 460 19.11 4.17 -16.62
N HIS A 461 19.46 5.45 -16.75
CA HIS A 461 20.84 5.93 -16.69
C HIS A 461 21.51 5.69 -15.32
N PHE A 462 20.72 5.45 -14.27
CA PHE A 462 21.16 5.23 -12.90
C PHE A 462 20.99 3.79 -12.42
N ALA A 463 20.51 2.89 -13.27
CA ALA A 463 20.35 1.47 -12.94
C ALA A 463 21.69 0.69 -13.00
N GLY A 464 22.67 1.18 -13.77
CA GLY A 464 23.92 0.46 -14.04
C GLY A 464 23.64 -0.91 -14.66
N ASP A 465 24.42 -1.92 -14.25
CA ASP A 465 24.27 -3.31 -14.72
C ASP A 465 23.31 -4.13 -13.84
N THR A 466 22.68 -3.51 -12.83
CA THR A 466 21.74 -4.18 -11.93
C THR A 466 20.44 -4.49 -12.67
N ARG A 467 19.89 -5.69 -12.48
CA ARG A 467 18.55 -6.05 -12.95
C ARG A 467 17.54 -5.08 -12.32
N TRP A 468 16.85 -4.30 -13.15
CA TRP A 468 16.08 -3.16 -12.66
C TRP A 468 14.67 -3.09 -13.23
N VAL A 469 13.74 -2.63 -12.37
CA VAL A 469 12.34 -2.35 -12.73
C VAL A 469 11.91 -1.03 -12.11
N HIS A 470 11.23 -0.20 -12.88
CA HIS A 470 10.50 0.99 -12.42
C HIS A 470 9.00 0.70 -12.31
N ILE A 471 8.39 1.09 -11.18
CA ILE A 471 6.92 1.06 -10.99
C ILE A 471 6.42 2.49 -10.77
N ASP A 472 5.67 3.01 -11.75
CA ASP A 472 4.96 4.29 -11.60
C ASP A 472 3.54 4.02 -11.08
N MET A 473 3.32 4.36 -9.80
CA MET A 473 2.06 4.18 -9.09
C MET A 473 1.25 5.48 -8.93
N ALA A 474 1.54 6.51 -9.72
CA ALA A 474 0.75 7.74 -9.71
C ALA A 474 -0.73 7.42 -9.95
N GLY A 475 -1.62 7.97 -9.10
CA GLY A 475 -3.06 7.67 -9.11
C GLY A 475 -3.47 6.43 -8.31
N ASN A 476 -2.53 5.51 -7.96
CA ASN A 476 -2.83 4.33 -7.13
C ASN A 476 -2.57 4.56 -5.63
N ALA A 477 -1.88 5.65 -5.24
CA ALA A 477 -1.43 5.89 -3.88
C ALA A 477 -2.51 6.35 -2.91
N LEU A 478 -3.53 7.07 -3.39
CA LEU A 478 -4.54 7.73 -2.55
C LEU A 478 -5.93 7.58 -3.17
N THR A 479 -6.91 7.19 -2.38
CA THR A 479 -8.32 7.14 -2.76
C THR A 479 -9.20 8.01 -1.86
N THR A 480 -10.25 8.62 -2.43
CA THR A 480 -11.24 9.40 -1.68
C THR A 480 -12.42 8.55 -1.22
N GLU A 481 -12.61 7.40 -1.86
CA GLU A 481 -13.73 6.50 -1.60
C GLU A 481 -13.23 5.12 -1.22
N GLY A 482 -13.96 4.48 -0.32
CA GLY A 482 -13.70 3.09 0.00
C GLY A 482 -14.29 2.16 -1.07
N LYS A 483 -13.47 1.23 -1.58
CA LYS A 483 -13.88 0.23 -2.60
C LYS A 483 -13.15 -1.08 -2.31
N ASN A 484 -13.87 -2.19 -2.33
CA ASN A 484 -13.30 -3.50 -2.03
C ASN A 484 -12.56 -3.47 -0.66
N GLU A 485 -11.30 -3.91 -0.61
CA GLU A 485 -10.43 -3.85 0.57
C GLU A 485 -9.77 -2.48 0.83
N LEU A 486 -10.03 -1.49 -0.02
CA LEU A 486 -9.47 -0.14 0.14
C LEU A 486 -10.38 0.74 1.00
N SER A 487 -9.83 1.38 2.01
CA SER A 487 -10.45 2.46 2.79
C SER A 487 -10.06 3.83 2.23
N PRO A 488 -10.83 4.92 2.49
CA PRO A 488 -10.41 6.27 2.11
C PRO A 488 -9.08 6.66 2.75
N GLY A 489 -8.24 7.37 1.99
CA GLY A 489 -6.90 7.75 2.38
C GLY A 489 -5.82 7.06 1.55
N GLY A 490 -4.65 6.88 2.13
CA GLY A 490 -3.56 6.10 1.53
C GLY A 490 -3.99 4.66 1.27
N THR A 491 -3.64 4.13 0.11
CA THR A 491 -4.03 2.77 -0.29
C THR A 491 -3.08 1.71 0.27
N GLY A 492 -1.81 2.07 0.52
CA GLY A 492 -0.73 1.14 0.83
C GLY A 492 -0.28 0.32 -0.37
N PHE A 493 -0.61 0.77 -1.61
CA PHE A 493 -0.18 0.12 -2.85
C PHE A 493 1.34 -0.12 -2.85
N GLY A 494 1.73 -1.29 -3.29
CA GLY A 494 3.11 -1.75 -3.33
C GLY A 494 3.49 -2.68 -2.17
N VAL A 495 2.91 -2.51 -0.98
CA VAL A 495 3.27 -3.36 0.18
C VAL A 495 2.85 -4.81 -0.05
N ARG A 496 1.61 -5.06 -0.46
CA ARG A 496 1.11 -6.42 -0.74
C ARG A 496 1.80 -7.01 -1.98
N LEU A 497 1.95 -6.21 -3.03
CA LEU A 497 2.65 -6.58 -4.26
C LEU A 497 4.07 -7.10 -3.97
N PHE A 498 4.87 -6.30 -3.27
CA PHE A 498 6.25 -6.67 -2.96
C PHE A 498 6.33 -7.82 -1.96
N SER A 499 5.42 -7.87 -0.98
CA SER A 499 5.38 -8.99 -0.03
C SER A 499 5.05 -10.31 -0.75
N GLU A 500 4.06 -10.32 -1.64
CA GLU A 500 3.70 -11.49 -2.45
C GLU A 500 4.87 -11.92 -3.34
N TRP A 501 5.50 -10.96 -4.03
CA TRP A 501 6.64 -11.24 -4.91
C TRP A 501 7.85 -11.79 -4.14
N LEU A 502 8.23 -11.16 -3.02
CA LEU A 502 9.38 -11.56 -2.21
C LEU A 502 9.19 -12.92 -1.54
N LEU A 503 7.97 -13.23 -1.09
CA LEU A 503 7.68 -14.50 -0.41
C LEU A 503 7.51 -15.67 -1.38
N ALA A 504 7.21 -15.39 -2.67
CA ALA A 504 7.02 -16.42 -3.70
C ALA A 504 8.31 -16.80 -4.43
N ASN A 505 9.34 -15.96 -4.44
CA ASN A 505 10.61 -16.15 -5.15
C ASN A 505 11.77 -16.25 -4.16
#